data_2501266fa0b50445e4aba5f04380fd29
#
_entry.id   2501266fa0b50445e4aba5f04380fd29
#
_cell.length_a   1.000
_cell.length_b   1.000
_cell.length_c   1.000
_cell.angle_alpha   90.00
_cell.angle_beta   90.00
_cell.angle_gamma   90.00
#
_symmetry.space_group_name_H-M   'P 1'
#
loop_
_entity.id
_entity.type
_entity.pdbx_description
1 polymer ?
#
loop_
_entity_poly.entity_id
_entity_poly.type
_entity_poly.pdbx_seq_one_letter_code
_entity_poly.pdbx_strand_id
1 'polypeptide(L)'
;MPMLERIEAIKRIVEVLDDELVVCNLGFPSRELYSVKDSGTHFYMLGSMGMASSIGLGLALTQERRVVVLDGDGSILMNLGGLVTAAGQAPGNLIIVLLDNKCYATTGSQCTYADTIDLGGVARAMGFRVIRFDEELDFTRALEATGPLFVHVPVKPRNAD
;
A
#
# COMPACT_ATOMS: atom_id res chain seq x y z
N MET A 1 20.18 -1.09 -7.35
CA MET A 1 20.06 0.24 -6.69
C MET A 1 19.87 0.05 -5.19
N PRO A 2 20.28 1.02 -4.34
CA PRO A 2 19.95 0.91 -2.92
C PRO A 2 18.44 1.00 -2.72
N MET A 3 17.92 0.22 -1.76
CA MET A 3 16.51 0.21 -1.37
C MET A 3 16.02 1.63 -1.03
N LEU A 4 14.83 2.01 -1.49
CA LEU A 4 14.26 3.35 -1.27
C LEU A 4 13.91 3.59 0.20
N GLU A 5 13.96 4.84 0.63
CA GLU A 5 13.24 5.28 1.82
C GLU A 5 11.74 5.20 1.56
N ARG A 6 10.92 4.93 2.60
CA ARG A 6 9.47 4.88 2.43
C ARG A 6 8.88 6.20 1.92
N ILE A 7 9.35 7.33 2.44
CA ILE A 7 8.91 8.66 1.99
C ILE A 7 9.22 8.90 0.51
N GLU A 8 10.36 8.43 0.02
CA GLU A 8 10.72 8.54 -1.40
C GLU A 8 9.83 7.64 -2.28
N ALA A 9 9.49 6.45 -1.79
CA ALA A 9 8.54 5.58 -2.48
C ALA A 9 7.15 6.22 -2.55
N ILE A 10 6.66 6.77 -1.44
CA ILE A 10 5.38 7.51 -1.39
C ILE A 10 5.40 8.68 -2.37
N LYS A 11 6.49 9.47 -2.38
CA LYS A 11 6.64 10.61 -3.29
C LYS A 11 6.50 10.18 -4.75
N ARG A 12 7.23 9.15 -5.19
CA ARG A 12 7.17 8.65 -6.57
C ARG A 12 5.79 8.12 -6.94
N ILE A 13 5.07 7.52 -5.98
CA ILE A 13 3.70 7.06 -6.20
C ILE A 13 2.77 8.25 -6.42
N VAL A 14 2.76 9.22 -5.51
CA VAL A 14 1.77 10.32 -5.55
C VAL A 14 2.08 11.40 -6.57
N GLU A 15 3.31 11.48 -7.07
CA GLU A 15 3.68 12.40 -8.16
C GLU A 15 2.98 12.08 -9.48
N VAL A 16 2.62 10.83 -9.71
CA VAL A 16 1.92 10.39 -10.93
C VAL A 16 0.41 10.26 -10.76
N LEU A 17 -0.12 10.53 -9.56
CA LEU A 17 -1.56 10.53 -9.29
C LEU A 17 -2.17 11.88 -9.62
N ASP A 18 -3.36 11.84 -10.23
CA ASP A 18 -4.18 13.01 -10.59
C ASP A 18 -5.45 13.08 -9.73
N ASP A 19 -6.46 12.28 -10.01
CA ASP A 19 -7.76 12.28 -9.32
C ASP A 19 -8.05 11.00 -8.52
N GLU A 20 -7.08 10.09 -8.44
CA GLU A 20 -7.19 8.86 -7.69
C GLU A 20 -7.48 9.13 -6.21
N LEU A 21 -8.27 8.24 -5.61
CA LEU A 21 -8.49 8.26 -4.16
C LEU A 21 -7.37 7.50 -3.46
N VAL A 22 -6.79 8.12 -2.44
CA VAL A 22 -5.71 7.49 -1.66
C VAL A 22 -6.19 7.19 -0.25
N VAL A 23 -6.06 5.93 0.17
CA VAL A 23 -6.24 5.51 1.57
C VAL A 23 -4.87 5.19 2.13
N CYS A 24 -4.41 5.96 3.11
CA CYS A 24 -3.10 5.77 3.71
C CYS A 24 -3.22 5.21 5.13
N ASN A 25 -2.48 4.13 5.38
CA ASN A 25 -2.36 3.53 6.70
C ASN A 25 -1.85 4.54 7.73
N LEU A 26 -2.21 4.31 8.99
CA LEU A 26 -1.86 5.17 10.13
C LEU A 26 -0.36 5.29 10.38
N GLY A 27 0.02 6.28 11.19
CA GLY A 27 1.37 6.47 11.69
C GLY A 27 2.30 7.21 10.71
N PHE A 28 3.53 6.75 10.59
CA PHE A 28 4.52 7.40 9.73
C PHE A 28 4.12 7.48 8.24
N PRO A 29 3.52 6.45 7.63
CA PRO A 29 3.07 6.57 6.24
C PRO A 29 2.12 7.74 6.00
N SER A 30 1.14 7.97 6.89
CA SER A 30 0.22 9.11 6.80
C SER A 30 0.94 10.45 6.95
N ARG A 31 1.90 10.56 7.87
CA ARG A 31 2.69 11.79 8.06
C ARG A 31 3.58 12.08 6.85
N GLU A 32 4.22 11.07 6.32
CA GLU A 32 5.07 11.17 5.13
C GLU A 32 4.26 11.56 3.90
N LEU A 33 3.10 10.92 3.67
CA LEU A 33 2.20 11.29 2.58
C LEU A 33 1.75 12.75 2.72
N TYR A 34 1.31 13.17 3.90
CA TYR A 34 0.91 14.55 4.16
C TYR A 34 2.02 15.55 3.87
N SER A 35 3.26 15.23 4.26
CA SER A 35 4.41 16.10 4.04
C SER A 35 4.83 16.21 2.57
N VAL A 36 4.60 15.15 1.78
CA VAL A 36 4.95 15.11 0.36
C VAL A 36 3.88 15.79 -0.50
N LYS A 37 2.62 15.42 -0.30
CA LYS A 37 1.48 15.93 -1.07
C LYS A 37 0.21 15.76 -0.26
N ASP A 38 -0.35 16.85 0.25
CA ASP A 38 -1.70 16.85 0.81
C ASP A 38 -2.74 17.09 -0.30
N SER A 39 -3.86 16.39 -0.23
CA SER A 39 -4.93 16.49 -1.23
C SER A 39 -6.28 16.14 -0.63
N GLY A 40 -7.35 16.76 -1.14
CA GLY A 40 -8.73 16.40 -0.80
C GLY A 40 -9.16 14.99 -1.23
N THR A 41 -8.34 14.29 -2.03
CA THR A 41 -8.54 12.89 -2.41
C THR A 41 -7.81 11.91 -1.49
N HIS A 42 -7.10 12.39 -0.48
CA HIS A 42 -6.34 11.57 0.46
C HIS A 42 -7.09 11.38 1.77
N PHE A 43 -7.22 10.13 2.20
CA PHE A 43 -7.73 9.74 3.50
C PHE A 43 -6.59 9.23 4.37
N TYR A 44 -6.34 9.91 5.49
CA TYR A 44 -5.28 9.59 6.44
C TYR A 44 -5.87 8.86 7.64
N MET A 45 -5.51 7.58 7.83
CA MET A 45 -5.97 6.81 8.98
C MET A 45 -5.25 7.25 10.26
N LEU A 46 -6.00 7.40 11.35
CA LEU A 46 -5.48 7.70 12.68
C LEU A 46 -5.37 6.46 13.56
N GLY A 47 -6.17 5.45 13.28
CA GLY A 47 -6.24 4.18 14.00
C GLY A 47 -6.70 3.06 13.08
N SER A 48 -7.18 1.97 13.64
CA SER A 48 -7.72 0.82 12.89
C SER A 48 -6.67 0.16 11.98
N MET A 49 -5.48 -0.09 12.53
CA MET A 49 -4.42 -0.82 11.82
C MET A 49 -4.96 -2.14 11.26
N GLY A 50 -4.61 -2.47 10.03
CA GLY A 50 -5.14 -3.62 9.31
C GLY A 50 -6.38 -3.34 8.46
N MET A 51 -6.98 -2.14 8.55
CA MET A 51 -8.23 -1.82 7.85
C MET A 51 -8.05 -1.01 6.56
N ALA A 52 -6.85 -0.58 6.21
CA ALA A 52 -6.63 0.27 5.03
C ALA A 52 -7.14 -0.39 3.74
N SER A 53 -6.79 -1.65 3.52
CA SER A 53 -7.25 -2.41 2.35
C SER A 53 -8.76 -2.61 2.31
N SER A 54 -9.40 -2.80 3.49
CA SER A 54 -10.86 -2.95 3.58
C SER A 54 -11.60 -1.62 3.29
N ILE A 55 -11.06 -0.50 3.77
CA ILE A 55 -11.59 0.84 3.45
C ILE A 55 -11.44 1.11 1.96
N GLY A 56 -10.26 0.83 1.39
CA GLY A 56 -10.02 0.97 -0.04
C GLY A 56 -10.95 0.11 -0.89
N LEU A 57 -11.22 -1.13 -0.46
CA LEU A 57 -12.18 -2.00 -1.12
C LEU A 57 -13.59 -1.38 -1.13
N GLY A 58 -14.05 -0.87 0.01
CA GLY A 58 -15.36 -0.21 0.10
C GLY A 58 -15.50 0.96 -0.87
N LEU A 59 -14.46 1.80 -0.97
CA LEU A 59 -14.41 2.88 -1.95
C LEU A 59 -14.41 2.36 -3.40
N ALA A 60 -13.61 1.34 -3.69
CA ALA A 60 -13.51 0.79 -5.04
C ALA A 60 -14.84 0.18 -5.54
N LEU A 61 -15.65 -0.38 -4.64
CA LEU A 61 -16.94 -0.96 -4.97
C LEU A 61 -18.06 0.07 -5.16
N THR A 62 -17.89 1.32 -4.69
CA THR A 62 -18.97 2.31 -4.64
C THR A 62 -18.80 3.46 -5.63
N GLN A 63 -17.66 3.55 -6.32
CA GLN A 63 -17.40 4.57 -7.33
C GLN A 63 -16.33 4.08 -8.33
N GLU A 64 -16.11 4.80 -9.43
CA GLU A 64 -15.32 4.31 -10.57
C GLU A 64 -13.85 4.79 -10.59
N ARG A 65 -13.50 5.85 -9.85
CA ARG A 65 -12.11 6.34 -9.79
C ARG A 65 -11.21 5.25 -9.21
N ARG A 66 -9.96 5.26 -9.61
CA ARG A 66 -8.97 4.38 -8.98
C ARG A 66 -8.82 4.68 -7.50
N VAL A 67 -8.66 3.62 -6.75
CA VAL A 67 -8.37 3.67 -5.32
C VAL A 67 -6.99 3.08 -5.10
N VAL A 68 -6.09 3.88 -4.55
CA VAL A 68 -4.72 3.49 -4.18
C VAL A 68 -4.65 3.40 -2.67
N VAL A 69 -4.38 2.22 -2.17
CA VAL A 69 -4.18 1.97 -0.73
C VAL A 69 -2.69 1.92 -0.45
N LEU A 70 -2.18 2.79 0.42
CA LEU A 70 -0.81 2.74 0.92
C LEU A 70 -0.81 2.05 2.27
N ASP A 71 -0.32 0.82 2.33
CA ASP A 71 -0.35 -0.02 3.53
C ASP A 71 1.04 -0.57 3.87
N GLY A 72 1.24 -0.99 5.10
CA GLY A 72 2.48 -1.61 5.59
C GLY A 72 2.34 -3.11 5.79
N ASP A 73 3.48 -3.79 5.83
CA ASP A 73 3.55 -5.24 6.04
C ASP A 73 2.89 -5.68 7.36
N GLY A 74 3.17 -4.99 8.46
CA GLY A 74 2.54 -5.28 9.75
C GLY A 74 1.03 -5.08 9.74
N SER A 75 0.54 -4.06 9.06
CA SER A 75 -0.90 -3.79 8.89
C SER A 75 -1.58 -4.87 8.05
N ILE A 76 -0.99 -5.24 6.92
CA ILE A 76 -1.50 -6.31 6.06
C ILE A 76 -1.55 -7.65 6.81
N LEU A 77 -0.49 -7.97 7.57
CA LEU A 77 -0.44 -9.20 8.38
C LEU A 77 -1.53 -9.26 9.46
N MET A 78 -1.97 -8.12 9.98
CA MET A 78 -3.07 -8.08 10.96
C MET A 78 -4.43 -8.44 10.36
N ASN A 79 -4.62 -8.31 9.06
CA ASN A 79 -5.91 -8.55 8.39
C ASN A 79 -5.75 -9.18 6.99
N LEU A 80 -5.05 -10.31 6.91
CA LEU A 80 -4.92 -11.06 5.65
C LEU A 80 -6.27 -11.48 5.06
N GLY A 81 -7.28 -11.73 5.92
CA GLY A 81 -8.64 -12.03 5.48
C GLY A 81 -9.29 -10.91 4.66
N GLY A 82 -8.91 -9.66 4.91
CA GLY A 82 -9.35 -8.51 4.11
C GLY A 82 -8.87 -8.60 2.65
N LEU A 83 -7.66 -9.11 2.43
CA LEU A 83 -7.16 -9.35 1.06
C LEU A 83 -7.94 -10.45 0.35
N VAL A 84 -8.34 -11.51 1.06
CA VAL A 84 -9.18 -12.57 0.48
C VAL A 84 -10.51 -11.98 0.00
N THR A 85 -11.13 -11.12 0.79
CA THR A 85 -12.38 -10.44 0.42
C THR A 85 -12.16 -9.53 -0.79
N ALA A 86 -11.08 -8.73 -0.80
CA ALA A 86 -10.76 -7.84 -1.92
C ALA A 86 -10.51 -8.62 -3.23
N ALA A 87 -9.79 -9.73 -3.16
CA ALA A 87 -9.57 -10.61 -4.31
C ALA A 87 -10.88 -11.23 -4.80
N GLY A 88 -11.75 -11.68 -3.88
CA GLY A 88 -13.04 -12.27 -4.21
C GLY A 88 -14.03 -11.30 -4.84
N GLN A 89 -14.03 -10.03 -4.42
CA GLN A 89 -14.84 -8.97 -5.04
C GLN A 89 -14.24 -8.48 -6.37
N ALA A 90 -12.94 -8.65 -6.55
CA ALA A 90 -12.20 -8.38 -7.79
C ALA A 90 -12.46 -7.00 -8.43
N PRO A 91 -12.47 -5.87 -7.69
CA PRO A 91 -12.70 -4.56 -8.29
C PRO A 91 -11.53 -4.16 -9.20
N GLY A 92 -11.84 -3.82 -10.47
CA GLY A 92 -10.82 -3.46 -11.47
C GLY A 92 -10.07 -2.16 -11.20
N ASN A 93 -10.59 -1.32 -10.29
CA ASN A 93 -10.06 0.00 -9.94
C ASN A 93 -9.28 0.02 -8.61
N LEU A 94 -9.04 -1.12 -7.95
CA LEU A 94 -8.32 -1.20 -6.66
C LEU A 94 -6.84 -1.52 -6.89
N ILE A 95 -5.96 -0.71 -6.27
CA ILE A 95 -4.52 -0.94 -6.17
C ILE A 95 -4.14 -0.92 -4.69
N ILE A 96 -3.63 -2.03 -4.18
CA ILE A 96 -3.09 -2.12 -2.83
C ILE A 96 -1.56 -2.09 -2.94
N VAL A 97 -0.93 -1.08 -2.33
CA VAL A 97 0.52 -0.92 -2.29
C VAL A 97 1.03 -1.35 -0.92
N LEU A 98 1.83 -2.38 -0.90
CA LEU A 98 2.60 -2.82 0.26
C LEU A 98 3.93 -2.05 0.30
N LEU A 99 4.08 -1.14 1.26
CA LEU A 99 5.34 -0.50 1.62
C LEU A 99 6.03 -1.40 2.67
N ASP A 100 6.86 -2.32 2.21
CA ASP A 100 7.43 -3.40 3.03
C ASP A 100 8.76 -2.97 3.66
N ASN A 101 8.70 -2.51 4.90
CA ASN A 101 9.89 -2.18 5.72
C ASN A 101 10.24 -3.27 6.75
N LYS A 102 9.50 -4.36 6.79
CA LYS A 102 9.70 -5.52 7.67
C LYS A 102 9.67 -5.24 9.17
N CYS A 103 9.11 -4.10 9.56
CA CYS A 103 9.05 -3.72 10.97
C CYS A 103 7.83 -2.85 11.34
N TYR A 104 7.45 -2.90 12.61
CA TYR A 104 6.46 -2.02 13.24
C TYR A 104 7.12 -0.69 13.63
N ALA A 105 7.46 0.13 12.65
CA ALA A 105 8.27 1.34 12.83
C ALA A 105 7.65 2.37 13.79
N THR A 106 6.33 2.39 13.94
CA THR A 106 5.61 3.34 14.79
C THR A 106 5.71 3.01 16.29
N THR A 107 5.94 1.74 16.65
CA THR A 107 5.86 1.27 18.05
C THR A 107 7.18 0.76 18.63
N GLY A 108 8.29 0.82 17.90
CA GLY A 108 9.59 0.41 18.42
C GLY A 108 10.40 -0.47 17.46
N SER A 109 10.00 -0.51 16.19
CA SER A 109 10.72 -1.20 15.12
C SER A 109 10.92 -2.70 15.35
N GLN A 110 9.98 -3.34 16.03
CA GLN A 110 9.94 -4.80 16.13
C GLN A 110 9.78 -5.40 14.73
N CYS A 111 10.49 -6.50 14.48
CA CYS A 111 10.34 -7.21 13.20
C CYS A 111 8.93 -7.75 13.02
N THR A 112 8.43 -7.65 11.79
CA THR A 112 7.23 -8.37 11.36
C THR A 112 7.63 -9.74 10.81
N TYR A 113 6.65 -10.62 10.53
CA TYR A 113 6.94 -11.89 9.86
C TYR A 113 7.13 -11.75 8.35
N ALA A 114 7.14 -10.55 7.79
CA ALA A 114 7.42 -10.29 6.38
C ALA A 114 8.85 -10.72 5.94
N ASP A 115 9.75 -10.96 6.90
CA ASP A 115 11.06 -11.57 6.63
C ASP A 115 10.97 -13.05 6.22
N THR A 116 9.94 -13.75 6.69
CA THR A 116 9.78 -15.20 6.48
C THR A 116 8.64 -15.55 5.54
N ILE A 117 7.83 -14.57 5.17
CA ILE A 117 6.64 -14.75 4.32
C ILE A 117 6.79 -13.88 3.07
N ASP A 118 6.62 -14.47 1.90
CA ASP A 118 6.46 -13.71 0.64
C ASP A 118 5.02 -13.19 0.54
N LEU A 119 4.79 -11.97 1.02
CA LEU A 119 3.47 -11.32 0.96
C LEU A 119 2.97 -11.10 -0.47
N GLY A 120 3.87 -10.87 -1.43
CA GLY A 120 3.51 -10.82 -2.85
C GLY A 120 3.02 -12.17 -3.37
N GLY A 121 3.69 -13.26 -2.96
CA GLY A 121 3.28 -14.63 -3.25
C GLY A 121 1.94 -14.98 -2.63
N VAL A 122 1.70 -14.56 -1.37
CA VAL A 122 0.42 -14.73 -0.68
C VAL A 122 -0.70 -13.99 -1.44
N ALA A 123 -0.51 -12.73 -1.80
CA ALA A 123 -1.49 -11.95 -2.56
C ALA A 123 -1.79 -12.60 -3.92
N ARG A 124 -0.77 -13.12 -4.60
CA ARG A 124 -0.94 -13.85 -5.87
C ARG A 124 -1.78 -15.12 -5.69
N ALA A 125 -1.52 -15.89 -4.64
CA ALA A 125 -2.29 -17.09 -4.31
C ALA A 125 -3.75 -16.78 -3.99
N MET A 126 -4.05 -15.58 -3.48
CA MET A 126 -5.42 -15.10 -3.23
C MET A 126 -6.15 -14.61 -4.49
N GLY A 127 -5.44 -14.39 -5.61
CA GLY A 127 -6.04 -13.96 -6.88
C GLY A 127 -5.68 -12.55 -7.33
N PHE A 128 -4.81 -11.83 -6.62
CA PHE A 128 -4.31 -10.54 -7.10
C PHE A 128 -3.34 -10.69 -8.27
N ARG A 129 -3.42 -9.76 -9.20
CA ARG A 129 -2.27 -9.47 -10.06
C ARG A 129 -1.21 -8.76 -9.22
N VAL A 130 0.04 -9.25 -9.27
CA VAL A 130 1.12 -8.72 -8.42
C VAL A 130 2.21 -8.09 -9.27
N ILE A 131 2.58 -6.86 -8.93
CA ILE A 131 3.76 -6.16 -9.44
C ILE A 131 4.71 -5.95 -8.26
N ARG A 132 6.00 -6.26 -8.45
CA ARG A 132 7.04 -5.98 -7.47
C ARG A 132 8.04 -5.00 -8.05
N PHE A 133 8.39 -3.99 -7.29
CA PHE A 133 9.40 -2.99 -7.64
C PHE A 133 10.63 -3.17 -6.75
N ASP A 134 11.64 -3.88 -7.24
CA ASP A 134 12.89 -4.14 -6.51
C ASP A 134 13.98 -3.10 -6.78
N GLU A 135 13.95 -2.44 -7.95
CA GLU A 135 15.01 -1.52 -8.38
C GLU A 135 14.48 -0.13 -8.70
N GLU A 136 13.57 0.00 -9.63
CA GLU A 136 13.00 1.27 -10.07
C GLU A 136 11.49 1.27 -9.85
N LEU A 137 11.00 2.26 -9.11
CA LEU A 137 9.57 2.45 -8.88
C LEU A 137 9.00 3.39 -9.94
N ASP A 138 8.48 2.80 -11.02
CA ASP A 138 7.64 3.45 -12.02
C ASP A 138 6.18 3.06 -11.77
N PHE A 139 5.47 3.89 -11.01
CA PHE A 139 4.09 3.59 -10.62
C PHE A 139 3.07 3.76 -11.76
N THR A 140 3.44 4.39 -12.87
CA THR A 140 2.57 4.51 -14.06
C THR A 140 2.16 3.13 -14.59
N ARG A 141 3.04 2.14 -14.52
CA ARG A 141 2.75 0.74 -14.87
C ARG A 141 1.62 0.13 -14.03
N ALA A 142 1.53 0.52 -12.76
CA ALA A 142 0.45 0.08 -11.88
C ALA A 142 -0.87 0.78 -12.25
N LEU A 143 -0.82 2.06 -12.60
CA LEU A 143 -2.01 2.82 -13.02
C LEU A 143 -2.58 2.33 -14.35
N GLU A 144 -1.77 1.81 -15.25
CA GLU A 144 -2.22 1.25 -16.54
C GLU A 144 -2.81 -0.16 -16.40
N ALA A 145 -2.54 -0.84 -15.30
CA ALA A 145 -2.99 -2.22 -15.08
C ALA A 145 -4.44 -2.26 -14.60
N THR A 146 -5.18 -3.30 -15.00
CA THR A 146 -6.50 -3.60 -14.45
C THR A 146 -6.34 -4.37 -13.15
N GLY A 147 -7.03 -3.94 -12.09
CA GLY A 147 -7.00 -4.56 -10.77
C GLY A 147 -7.90 -5.82 -10.63
N PRO A 148 -8.02 -6.36 -9.42
CA PRO A 148 -7.34 -5.88 -8.23
C PRO A 148 -5.84 -6.12 -8.32
N LEU A 149 -5.09 -5.07 -8.05
CA LEU A 149 -3.64 -5.09 -8.17
C LEU A 149 -3.00 -5.03 -6.78
N PHE A 150 -1.98 -5.84 -6.57
CA PHE A 150 -1.12 -5.78 -5.39
C PHE A 150 0.29 -5.37 -5.82
N VAL A 151 0.75 -4.23 -5.32
CA VAL A 151 2.06 -3.66 -5.63
C VAL A 151 2.96 -3.83 -4.43
N HIS A 152 4.03 -4.60 -4.56
CA HIS A 152 5.00 -4.83 -3.49
C HIS A 152 6.22 -3.92 -3.69
N VAL A 153 6.45 -3.01 -2.75
CA VAL A 153 7.55 -2.04 -2.74
C VAL A 153 8.41 -2.26 -1.50
N PRO A 154 9.54 -2.97 -1.60
CA PRO A 154 10.49 -3.04 -0.50
C PRO A 154 11.09 -1.66 -0.19
N VAL A 155 11.07 -1.29 1.09
CA VAL A 155 11.62 0.00 1.56
C VAL A 155 12.52 -0.22 2.76
N LYS A 156 13.42 0.73 3.03
CA LYS A 156 14.34 0.63 4.16
C LYS A 156 13.58 0.53 5.49
N PRO A 157 14.09 -0.29 6.45
CA PRO A 157 13.46 -0.51 7.75
C PRO A 157 13.71 0.67 8.72
N ARG A 158 13.40 1.90 8.28
CA ARG A 158 13.50 3.11 9.12
C ARG A 158 12.45 4.16 8.74
N ASN A 159 12.29 5.15 9.58
CA ASN A 159 11.44 6.30 9.32
C ASN A 159 12.27 7.42 8.66
N ALA A 160 11.60 8.33 7.97
CA ALA A 160 12.19 9.60 7.57
C ALA A 160 12.49 10.45 8.82
N ASP A 161 13.56 11.24 8.74
CA ASP A 161 13.97 12.17 9.82
C ASP A 161 12.99 13.35 9.92
#